data_d7bfdcd39219d2eb64c7f85cb3a53e01
#
_entry.id   d7bfdcd39219d2eb64c7f85cb3a53e01
#
_cell.length_a   1.000
_cell.length_b   1.000
_cell.length_c   1.000
_cell.angle_alpha   90.00
_cell.angle_beta   90.00
_cell.angle_gamma   90.00
#
_symmetry.space_group_name_H-M   'P 1'
#
loop_
_entity.id
_entity.type
_entity.pdbx_description
1 polymer ?
#
loop_
_entity_poly.entity_id
_entity_poly.type
_entity_poly.pdbx_seq_one_letter_code
_entity_poly.pdbx_strand_id
1 'polypeptide(L)'
;TAIMVSNHGGRQLDGSRAPFDQLAEIVDAVGDKVDVICDGGIRRGTHVLKALAAGAKACSGGRLYLYALAAAGQDGVEKSLANFHEEIERAMKLMGVRSLSELGRDQLKYR
;
A
#
# COMPACT_ATOMS: atom_id res chain seq x y z
N THR A 1 16.95 -1.94 8.24
CA THR A 1 15.96 -1.66 9.29
C THR A 1 14.75 -0.98 8.68
N ALA A 2 13.54 -1.39 9.03
CA ALA A 2 12.30 -0.82 8.54
C ALA A 2 11.31 -0.61 9.68
N ILE A 3 10.37 0.32 9.47
CA ILE A 3 9.19 0.48 10.34
C ILE A 3 7.92 0.25 9.53
N MET A 4 6.90 -0.28 10.17
CA MET A 4 5.58 -0.49 9.55
C MET A 4 4.57 0.48 10.16
N VAL A 5 4.02 1.35 9.33
CA VAL A 5 2.93 2.26 9.69
C VAL A 5 1.63 1.48 9.55
N SER A 6 1.04 1.11 10.68
CA SER A 6 -0.12 0.24 10.75
C SER A 6 -1.03 0.60 11.91
N ASN A 7 -2.34 0.48 11.72
CA ASN A 7 -3.34 0.49 12.79
C ASN A 7 -3.86 -0.91 13.12
N HIS A 8 -3.17 -1.95 12.64
CA HIS A 8 -3.54 -3.36 12.80
C HIS A 8 -4.97 -3.66 12.29
N GLY A 9 -5.37 -2.99 11.21
CA GLY A 9 -6.72 -3.11 10.66
C GLY A 9 -7.82 -2.53 11.55
N GLY A 10 -7.48 -1.64 12.47
CA GLY A 10 -8.41 -1.02 13.44
C GLY A 10 -8.85 -1.95 14.56
N ARG A 11 -8.11 -3.03 14.85
CA ARG A 11 -8.56 -4.08 15.79
C ARG A 11 -8.15 -3.84 17.24
N GLN A 12 -6.88 -3.53 17.49
CA GLN A 12 -6.38 -3.26 18.85
C GLN A 12 -6.55 -1.79 19.24
N LEU A 13 -6.32 -0.90 18.29
CA LEU A 13 -6.51 0.52 18.47
C LEU A 13 -7.50 1.03 17.42
N ASP A 14 -8.79 0.95 17.74
CA ASP A 14 -9.83 1.60 16.97
C ASP A 14 -9.83 3.11 17.29
N GLY A 15 -10.07 3.94 16.31
CA GLY A 15 -10.03 5.41 16.48
C GLY A 15 -8.64 6.04 16.26
N SER A 16 -7.62 5.27 15.93
CA SER A 16 -6.36 5.84 15.42
C SER A 16 -6.54 6.35 13.97
N ARG A 17 -5.67 7.27 13.56
CA ARG A 17 -5.63 7.73 12.16
C ARG A 17 -5.37 6.56 11.21
N ALA A 18 -5.91 6.66 9.99
CA ALA A 18 -5.57 5.69 8.96
C ALA A 18 -4.07 5.74 8.65
N PRO A 19 -3.41 4.58 8.43
CA PRO A 19 -1.97 4.54 8.16
C PRO A 19 -1.55 5.43 6.99
N PHE A 20 -2.34 5.49 5.93
CA PHE A 20 -2.05 6.34 4.79
C PHE A 20 -2.08 7.84 5.14
N ASP A 21 -2.97 8.27 6.04
CA ASP A 21 -3.08 9.68 6.46
C ASP A 21 -1.88 10.17 7.28
N GLN A 22 -1.15 9.23 7.91
CA GLN A 22 0.08 9.53 8.66
C GLN A 22 1.36 9.26 7.87
N LEU A 23 1.25 8.56 6.75
CA LEU A 23 2.41 8.04 6.02
C LEU A 23 3.40 9.13 5.63
N ALA A 24 2.93 10.22 5.04
CA ALA A 24 3.79 11.29 4.58
C ALA A 24 4.54 11.96 5.74
N GLU A 25 3.87 12.21 6.87
CA GLU A 25 4.49 12.79 8.07
C GLU A 25 5.62 11.88 8.62
N ILE A 26 5.39 10.56 8.63
CA ILE A 26 6.37 9.59 9.11
C ILE A 26 7.54 9.47 8.13
N VAL A 27 7.28 9.45 6.82
CA VAL A 27 8.34 9.46 5.81
C VAL A 27 9.20 10.71 5.92
N ASP A 28 8.60 11.88 6.14
CA ASP A 28 9.35 13.13 6.33
C ASP A 28 10.23 13.13 7.60
N ALA A 29 9.78 12.44 8.63
CA ALA A 29 10.50 12.38 9.91
C ALA A 29 11.67 11.37 9.92
N VAL A 30 11.53 10.24 9.24
CA VAL A 30 12.49 9.12 9.39
C VAL A 30 12.80 8.36 8.09
N GLY A 31 12.20 8.73 6.96
CA GLY A 31 12.36 8.00 5.70
C GLY A 31 13.79 8.06 5.10
N ASP A 32 14.62 8.98 5.58
CA ASP A 32 16.04 9.07 5.26
C ASP A 32 16.91 8.09 6.08
N LYS A 33 16.37 7.54 7.17
CA LYS A 33 17.08 6.67 8.13
C LYS A 33 16.63 5.23 8.09
N VAL A 34 15.35 5.00 7.80
CA VAL A 34 14.74 3.66 7.81
C VAL A 34 13.74 3.53 6.67
N ASP A 35 13.56 2.31 6.16
CA ASP A 35 12.49 2.02 5.22
C ASP A 35 11.13 2.12 5.91
N VAL A 36 10.17 2.78 5.26
CA VAL A 36 8.80 2.91 5.77
C VAL A 36 7.86 2.03 4.96
N ILE A 37 7.15 1.13 5.63
CA ILE A 37 6.17 0.22 5.04
C ILE A 37 4.77 0.69 5.41
N CYS A 38 3.87 0.84 4.43
CA CYS A 38 2.47 1.17 4.67
C CYS A 38 1.64 -0.10 4.81
N ASP A 39 1.01 -0.30 5.96
CA ASP A 39 0.10 -1.41 6.25
C ASP A 39 -1.26 -0.91 6.72
N GLY A 40 -2.31 -1.44 6.13
CA GLY A 40 -3.68 -1.12 6.48
C GLY A 40 -4.45 -0.44 5.34
N GLY A 41 -5.60 -1.00 5.01
CA GLY A 41 -6.46 -0.49 3.96
C GLY A 41 -6.01 -0.76 2.51
N ILE A 42 -4.90 -1.45 2.30
CA ILE A 42 -4.40 -1.81 0.98
C ILE A 42 -5.28 -2.92 0.39
N ARG A 43 -6.08 -2.60 -0.62
CA ARG A 43 -7.07 -3.50 -1.24
C ARG A 43 -7.05 -3.49 -2.76
N ARG A 44 -6.42 -2.50 -3.38
CA ARG A 44 -6.36 -2.30 -4.82
C ARG A 44 -4.95 -1.94 -5.24
N GLY A 45 -4.57 -2.26 -6.47
CA GLY A 45 -3.27 -1.89 -7.02
C GLY A 45 -3.00 -0.39 -6.96
N THR A 46 -4.02 0.44 -7.14
CA THR A 46 -3.90 1.90 -7.02
C THR A 46 -3.58 2.37 -5.59
N HIS A 47 -3.96 1.61 -4.56
CA HIS A 47 -3.57 1.93 -3.17
C HIS A 47 -2.07 1.77 -2.96
N VAL A 48 -1.46 0.74 -3.58
CA VAL A 48 -0.01 0.56 -3.58
C VAL A 48 0.69 1.74 -4.22
N LEU A 49 0.28 2.12 -5.44
CA LEU A 49 0.90 3.26 -6.15
C LEU A 49 0.79 4.56 -5.35
N LYS A 50 -0.34 4.80 -4.71
CA LYS A 50 -0.52 5.98 -3.83
C LYS A 50 0.42 5.94 -2.62
N ALA A 51 0.56 4.79 -1.96
CA ALA A 51 1.44 4.67 -0.80
C ALA A 51 2.91 4.82 -1.19
N LEU A 52 3.33 4.23 -2.31
CA LEU A 52 4.69 4.41 -2.85
C LEU A 52 4.94 5.87 -3.25
N ALA A 53 3.98 6.51 -3.92
CA ALA A 53 4.08 7.93 -4.27
C ALA A 53 4.15 8.84 -3.03
N ALA A 54 3.51 8.46 -1.91
CA ALA A 54 3.62 9.18 -0.65
C ALA A 54 4.97 8.96 0.07
N GLY A 55 5.80 8.03 -0.43
CA GLY A 55 7.15 7.77 0.06
C GLY A 55 7.33 6.44 0.80
N ALA A 56 6.33 5.57 0.83
CA ALA A 56 6.52 4.22 1.35
C ALA A 56 7.50 3.44 0.47
N LYS A 57 8.31 2.60 1.08
CA LYS A 57 9.21 1.66 0.38
C LYS A 57 8.49 0.40 -0.07
N ALA A 58 7.48 -0.01 0.69
CA ALA A 58 6.65 -1.18 0.41
C ALA A 58 5.26 -1.03 1.03
N CYS A 59 4.36 -1.92 0.64
CA CYS A 59 3.02 -2.04 1.24
C CYS A 59 2.80 -3.44 1.79
N SER A 60 1.96 -3.52 2.81
CA SER A 60 1.44 -4.77 3.38
C SER A 60 -0.08 -4.79 3.26
N GLY A 61 -0.65 -5.95 3.02
CA GLY A 61 -2.09 -6.12 2.92
C GLY A 61 -2.53 -7.43 3.59
N GLY A 62 -3.31 -7.34 4.65
CA GLY A 62 -3.80 -8.50 5.41
C GLY A 62 -5.07 -9.09 4.81
N ARG A 63 -6.20 -8.42 4.99
CA ARG A 63 -7.53 -8.92 4.55
C ARG A 63 -7.65 -9.18 3.05
N LEU A 64 -6.81 -8.54 2.24
CA LEU A 64 -6.74 -8.79 0.80
C LEU A 64 -6.59 -10.28 0.49
N TYR A 65 -5.55 -10.92 1.04
CA TYR A 65 -5.30 -12.34 0.79
C TYR A 65 -6.08 -13.27 1.73
N LEU A 66 -6.42 -12.82 2.96
CA LEU A 66 -7.19 -13.64 3.90
C LEU A 66 -8.59 -13.98 3.37
N TYR A 67 -9.29 -13.02 2.76
CA TYR A 67 -10.60 -13.29 2.15
C TYR A 67 -10.48 -14.20 0.93
N ALA A 68 -9.45 -14.04 0.13
CA ALA A 68 -9.17 -14.90 -1.01
C ALA A 68 -8.86 -16.34 -0.57
N LEU A 69 -8.05 -16.48 0.50
CA LEU A 69 -7.74 -17.77 1.12
C LEU A 69 -9.01 -18.46 1.65
N ALA A 70 -9.85 -17.71 2.36
CA ALA A 70 -11.10 -18.24 2.90
C ALA A 70 -12.09 -18.67 1.80
N ALA A 71 -12.10 -17.94 0.68
CA ALA A 71 -13.02 -18.22 -0.42
C ALA A 71 -12.64 -19.44 -1.28
N ALA A 72 -11.34 -19.62 -1.58
CA ALA A 72 -10.87 -20.61 -2.54
C ALA A 72 -9.45 -21.13 -2.26
N GLY A 73 -8.99 -21.08 -1.02
CA GLY A 73 -7.69 -21.63 -0.64
C GLY A 73 -6.52 -21.02 -1.42
N GLN A 74 -5.57 -21.84 -1.82
CA GLN A 74 -4.38 -21.42 -2.57
C GLN A 74 -4.76 -20.74 -3.89
N ASP A 75 -5.66 -21.32 -4.67
CA ASP A 75 -6.08 -20.78 -5.97
C ASP A 75 -6.69 -19.37 -5.82
N GLY A 76 -7.42 -19.15 -4.75
CA GLY A 76 -7.96 -17.83 -4.41
C GLY A 76 -6.87 -16.80 -4.15
N VAL A 77 -5.84 -17.16 -3.39
CA VAL A 77 -4.71 -16.29 -3.10
C VAL A 77 -3.93 -15.98 -4.38
N GLU A 78 -3.59 -16.98 -5.19
CA GLU A 78 -2.86 -16.80 -6.44
C GLU A 78 -3.63 -15.88 -7.39
N LYS A 79 -4.93 -16.10 -7.57
CA LYS A 79 -5.78 -15.25 -8.40
C LYS A 79 -5.87 -13.81 -7.86
N SER A 80 -6.00 -13.66 -6.56
CA SER A 80 -6.05 -12.34 -5.91
C SER A 80 -4.76 -11.55 -6.16
N LEU A 81 -3.60 -12.19 -5.99
CA LEU A 81 -2.31 -11.55 -6.23
C LEU A 81 -2.09 -11.22 -7.71
N ALA A 82 -2.49 -12.13 -8.63
CA ALA A 82 -2.42 -11.86 -10.07
C ALA A 82 -3.27 -10.64 -10.46
N ASN A 83 -4.52 -10.59 -10.02
CA ASN A 83 -5.41 -9.45 -10.26
C ASN A 83 -4.83 -8.14 -9.69
N PHE A 84 -4.24 -8.21 -8.51
CA PHE A 84 -3.62 -7.07 -7.85
C PHE A 84 -2.42 -6.53 -8.67
N HIS A 85 -1.62 -7.43 -9.18
CA HIS A 85 -0.49 -7.10 -10.07
C HIS A 85 -0.96 -6.43 -11.37
N GLU A 86 -1.99 -7.00 -12.01
CA GLU A 86 -2.60 -6.41 -13.22
C GLU A 86 -3.16 -5.00 -12.96
N GLU A 87 -3.77 -4.76 -11.80
CA GLU A 87 -4.24 -3.42 -11.42
C GLU A 87 -3.10 -2.42 -11.30
N ILE A 88 -1.98 -2.82 -10.71
CA ILE A 88 -0.77 -1.99 -10.60
C ILE A 88 -0.26 -1.63 -11.99
N GLU A 89 -0.03 -2.64 -12.83
CA GLU A 89 0.48 -2.42 -14.19
C GLU A 89 -0.44 -1.53 -15.02
N ARG A 90 -1.75 -1.78 -14.96
CA ARG A 90 -2.73 -0.99 -15.69
C ARG A 90 -2.72 0.46 -15.26
N ALA A 91 -2.68 0.70 -13.95
CA ALA A 91 -2.65 2.05 -13.40
C ALA A 91 -1.35 2.77 -13.77
N MET A 92 -0.19 2.10 -13.72
CA MET A 92 1.09 2.66 -14.16
C MET A 92 1.05 3.06 -15.64
N LYS A 93 0.50 2.19 -16.50
CA LYS A 93 0.32 2.49 -17.93
C LYS A 93 -0.55 3.73 -18.17
N LEU A 94 -1.67 3.84 -17.44
CA LEU A 94 -2.58 4.98 -17.53
C LEU A 94 -1.96 6.28 -16.99
N MET A 95 -1.06 6.20 -16.02
CA MET A 95 -0.31 7.34 -15.49
C MET A 95 0.90 7.72 -16.36
N GLY A 96 1.28 6.91 -17.33
CA GLY A 96 2.50 7.10 -18.13
C GLY A 96 3.79 6.82 -17.33
N VAL A 97 3.71 6.04 -16.26
CA VAL A 97 4.83 5.70 -15.38
C VAL A 97 5.39 4.33 -15.79
N ARG A 98 6.69 4.26 -16.02
CA ARG A 98 7.37 3.04 -16.50
C ARG A 98 8.02 2.23 -15.38
N SER A 99 8.35 2.88 -14.28
CA SER A 99 8.92 2.22 -13.10
C SER A 99 8.37 2.82 -11.81
N LEU A 100 8.42 2.05 -10.72
CA LEU A 100 7.98 2.51 -9.40
C LEU A 100 8.83 3.67 -8.87
N SER A 101 10.07 3.81 -9.34
CA SER A 101 10.98 4.90 -8.96
C SER A 101 10.57 6.26 -9.54
N GLU A 102 9.67 6.27 -10.52
CA GLU A 102 9.12 7.51 -11.09
C GLU A 102 7.92 8.05 -10.28
N LEU A 103 7.46 7.30 -9.27
CA LEU A 103 6.35 7.73 -8.43
C LEU A 103 6.79 8.79 -7.42
N GLY A 104 6.00 9.85 -7.29
CA GLY A 104 6.25 10.94 -6.37
C GLY A 104 4.99 11.62 -5.90
N ARG A 105 5.12 12.47 -4.88
CA ARG A 105 4.00 13.17 -4.23
C ARG A 105 3.27 14.16 -5.15
N ASP A 106 3.94 14.64 -6.19
CA ASP A 106 3.35 15.50 -7.24
C ASP A 106 2.23 14.82 -8.03
N GLN A 107 2.21 13.48 -8.04
CA GLN A 107 1.16 12.68 -8.66
C GLN A 107 -0.05 12.44 -7.74
N LEU A 108 0.03 12.84 -6.46
CA LEU A 108 -1.03 12.69 -5.48
C LEU A 108 -1.87 13.97 -5.37
N LYS A 109 -3.19 13.77 -5.28
CA LYS A 109 -4.11 14.83 -4.90
C LYS A 109 -4.83 14.43 -3.62
N TYR A 110 -4.52 15.14 -2.54
CA TYR A 110 -5.25 15.02 -1.29
C TYR A 110 -6.58 15.80 -1.38
N ARG A 111 -7.62 15.25 -0.79
CA ARG A 111 -8.94 15.87 -0.72
C ARG A 111 -9.24 16.30 0.70
#